data_f6e17ef336d0224bd99d35166671a39d
#
_entry.id   f6e17ef336d0224bd99d35166671a39d
#
_cell.length_a   1.000
_cell.length_b   1.000
_cell.length_c   1.000
_cell.angle_alpha   90.00
_cell.angle_beta   90.00
_cell.angle_gamma   90.00
#
_symmetry.space_group_name_H-M   'P 1'
#
loop_
_entity.id
_entity.type
_entity.pdbx_description
1 polymer ?
#
loop_
_entity_poly.entity_id
_entity_poly.type
_entity_poly.pdbx_seq_one_letter_code
_entity_poly.pdbx_strand_id
1 'polypeptide(L)'
;RAYIATQLELRVEPARQVAEWFSDRTRALRQEVEQSTGKLAQYQREKGIVSLDERLETGNARLDQLNLQLSQAAAQTADALSRQRLAREFAASGRPPDALPEVLASPLVSSLKGDLARLDGRLQDLASRLGHGHPQLQAAAAEADSVRQRLDQEIQTVLRGIETSAQVAQRREAELRAQVAAQKEVVLRLKNTRDELAALMREAENAQKAFDVTTQRFTQTSLESQATQTNVAVLNPAVEPIEPSFPRWPLNLALATVLGTMIGIGLALALEVLDPRIRMAPDIAAQVGVPVLASLPRARLAAPPRRALPWRRAPST
;
A
#
# COMPACT_ATOMS: atom_id res chain seq x y z
N ARG A 1 41.19 29.36 -46.54
CA ARG A 1 39.77 29.53 -46.87
C ARG A 1 39.10 28.19 -47.13
N ALA A 2 39.73 27.25 -47.90
CA ALA A 2 39.16 25.90 -48.13
C ALA A 2 38.95 25.12 -46.84
N TYR A 3 39.89 25.13 -45.89
CA TYR A 3 39.79 24.46 -44.61
C TYR A 3 38.58 24.93 -43.75
N ILE A 4 38.30 26.24 -43.79
CA ILE A 4 37.17 26.85 -43.10
C ILE A 4 35.86 26.39 -43.75
N ALA A 5 35.79 26.32 -45.08
CA ALA A 5 34.61 25.82 -45.80
C ALA A 5 34.34 24.33 -45.52
N THR A 6 35.36 23.47 -45.59
CA THR A 6 35.24 22.04 -45.27
C THR A 6 34.86 21.78 -43.82
N GLN A 7 35.43 22.54 -42.88
CA GLN A 7 35.06 22.47 -41.45
C GLN A 7 33.62 22.92 -41.19
N LEU A 8 33.14 23.93 -41.93
CA LEU A 8 31.76 24.40 -41.84
C LEU A 8 30.80 23.35 -42.41
N GLU A 9 31.13 22.76 -43.56
CA GLU A 9 30.34 21.71 -44.19
C GLU A 9 30.25 20.43 -43.38
N LEU A 10 31.40 19.99 -42.80
CA LEU A 10 31.45 18.83 -41.89
C LEU A 10 30.70 19.02 -40.57
N ARG A 11 30.45 20.28 -40.18
CA ARG A 11 29.76 20.59 -38.90
C ARG A 11 28.29 20.96 -39.07
N VAL A 12 27.95 21.61 -40.17
CA VAL A 12 26.58 22.09 -40.49
C VAL A 12 25.72 20.95 -41.05
N GLU A 13 26.28 20.09 -41.89
CA GLU A 13 25.53 19.03 -42.53
C GLU A 13 24.97 18.00 -41.51
N PRO A 14 25.73 17.48 -40.52
CA PRO A 14 25.17 16.64 -39.46
C PRO A 14 24.11 17.34 -38.61
N ALA A 15 24.32 18.63 -38.29
CA ALA A 15 23.34 19.42 -37.52
C ALA A 15 22.03 19.63 -38.28
N ARG A 16 22.11 19.79 -39.59
CA ARG A 16 20.95 19.91 -40.47
C ARG A 16 20.18 18.60 -40.55
N GLN A 17 20.85 17.47 -40.76
CA GLN A 17 20.22 16.14 -40.77
C GLN A 17 19.53 15.84 -39.44
N VAL A 18 20.16 16.17 -38.31
CA VAL A 18 19.56 16.04 -37.00
C VAL A 18 18.36 16.96 -36.82
N ALA A 19 18.41 18.19 -37.30
CA ALA A 19 17.27 19.12 -37.25
C ALA A 19 16.09 18.63 -38.12
N GLU A 20 16.36 18.10 -39.32
CA GLU A 20 15.34 17.49 -40.19
C GLU A 20 14.68 16.27 -39.51
N TRP A 21 15.48 15.38 -38.91
CA TRP A 21 14.98 14.25 -38.15
C TRP A 21 14.09 14.69 -36.97
N PHE A 22 14.52 15.68 -36.18
CA PHE A 22 13.69 16.21 -35.09
C PHE A 22 12.41 16.89 -35.60
N SER A 23 12.46 17.56 -36.74
CA SER A 23 11.27 18.15 -37.38
C SER A 23 10.24 17.09 -37.73
N ASP A 24 10.67 16.00 -38.35
CA ASP A 24 9.78 14.90 -38.74
C ASP A 24 9.25 14.17 -37.49
N ARG A 25 10.12 13.95 -36.51
CA ARG A 25 9.72 13.34 -35.24
C ARG A 25 8.71 14.20 -34.47
N THR A 26 8.92 15.51 -34.44
CA THR A 26 7.98 16.46 -33.79
C THR A 26 6.61 16.44 -34.49
N ARG A 27 6.59 16.34 -35.84
CA ARG A 27 5.34 16.24 -36.61
C ARG A 27 4.60 14.93 -36.29
N ALA A 28 5.31 13.81 -36.24
CA ALA A 28 4.73 12.53 -35.85
C ALA A 28 4.18 12.55 -34.43
N LEU A 29 4.94 13.08 -33.46
CA LEU A 29 4.50 13.22 -32.07
C LEU A 29 3.29 14.16 -31.92
N ARG A 30 3.22 15.23 -32.73
CA ARG A 30 2.03 16.10 -32.73
C ARG A 30 0.78 15.31 -33.13
N GLN A 31 0.86 14.46 -34.14
CA GLN A 31 -0.25 13.61 -34.55
C GLN A 31 -0.62 12.61 -33.44
N GLU A 32 0.36 12.07 -32.77
CA GLU A 32 0.14 11.16 -31.62
C GLU A 32 -0.58 11.88 -30.46
N VAL A 33 -0.19 13.12 -30.14
CA VAL A 33 -0.89 13.98 -29.15
C VAL A 33 -2.33 14.25 -29.58
N GLU A 34 -2.55 14.63 -30.84
CA GLU A 34 -3.89 14.90 -31.38
C GLU A 34 -4.77 13.64 -31.32
N GLN A 35 -4.21 12.47 -31.63
CA GLN A 35 -4.93 11.20 -31.56
C GLN A 35 -5.26 10.81 -30.12
N SER A 36 -4.28 10.87 -29.20
CA SER A 36 -4.47 10.47 -27.80
C SER A 36 -5.42 11.42 -27.05
N THR A 37 -5.29 12.74 -27.27
CA THR A 37 -6.23 13.72 -26.71
C THR A 37 -7.62 13.61 -27.34
N GLY A 38 -7.70 13.29 -28.64
CA GLY A 38 -8.96 13.01 -29.32
C GLY A 38 -9.69 11.79 -28.74
N LYS A 39 -8.97 10.68 -28.54
CA LYS A 39 -9.51 9.48 -27.87
C LYS A 39 -10.02 9.79 -26.47
N LEU A 40 -9.23 10.53 -25.68
CA LEU A 40 -9.59 10.95 -24.33
C LEU A 40 -10.89 11.78 -24.33
N ALA A 41 -10.95 12.80 -25.20
CA ALA A 41 -12.13 13.66 -25.31
C ALA A 41 -13.37 12.91 -25.82
N GLN A 42 -13.21 11.96 -26.72
CA GLN A 42 -14.28 11.09 -27.19
C GLN A 42 -14.80 10.22 -26.07
N TYR A 43 -13.90 9.54 -25.32
CA TYR A 43 -14.25 8.68 -24.18
C TYR A 43 -15.00 9.46 -23.10
N GLN A 44 -14.54 10.68 -22.76
CA GLN A 44 -15.20 11.56 -21.81
C GLN A 44 -16.62 11.93 -22.23
N ARG A 45 -16.83 12.22 -23.52
CA ARG A 45 -18.17 12.52 -24.08
C ARG A 45 -19.10 11.31 -24.07
N GLU A 46 -18.60 10.15 -24.53
CA GLU A 46 -19.39 8.91 -24.58
C GLU A 46 -19.83 8.43 -23.20
N LYS A 47 -18.98 8.56 -22.21
CA LYS A 47 -19.28 8.15 -20.81
C LYS A 47 -19.94 9.23 -19.95
N GLY A 48 -20.07 10.46 -20.47
CA GLY A 48 -20.67 11.58 -19.74
C GLY A 48 -19.93 11.91 -18.44
N ILE A 49 -18.60 11.86 -18.47
CA ILE A 49 -17.74 11.93 -17.29
C ILE A 49 -17.54 13.39 -16.89
N VAL A 50 -18.44 13.92 -16.06
CA VAL A 50 -18.29 15.25 -15.44
C VAL A 50 -17.89 15.13 -13.95
N SER A 51 -18.26 14.04 -13.28
CA SER A 51 -17.97 13.86 -11.85
C SER A 51 -17.88 12.36 -11.48
N LEU A 52 -16.90 11.66 -12.07
CA LEU A 52 -16.79 10.20 -11.89
C LEU A 52 -16.40 9.82 -10.47
N ASP A 53 -15.49 10.57 -9.86
CA ASP A 53 -15.04 10.31 -8.49
C ASP A 53 -16.15 10.52 -7.46
N GLU A 54 -16.97 11.56 -7.62
CA GLU A 54 -18.13 11.82 -6.78
C GLU A 54 -19.20 10.71 -6.91
N ARG A 55 -19.42 10.22 -8.14
CA ARG A 55 -20.34 9.08 -8.37
C ARG A 55 -19.79 7.80 -7.77
N LEU A 56 -18.48 7.58 -7.81
CA LEU A 56 -17.84 6.42 -7.21
C LEU A 56 -17.93 6.47 -5.68
N GLU A 57 -17.69 7.63 -5.09
CA GLU A 57 -17.82 7.86 -3.65
C GLU A 57 -19.26 7.62 -3.18
N THR A 58 -20.22 8.23 -3.85
CA THR A 58 -21.66 8.02 -3.58
C THR A 58 -22.04 6.55 -3.77
N GLY A 59 -21.51 5.88 -4.81
CA GLY A 59 -21.73 4.47 -5.08
C GLY A 59 -21.21 3.57 -3.97
N ASN A 60 -20.02 3.86 -3.45
CA ASN A 60 -19.42 3.14 -2.32
C ASN A 60 -20.20 3.38 -1.03
N ALA A 61 -20.55 4.62 -0.70
CA ALA A 61 -21.35 4.95 0.48
C ALA A 61 -22.70 4.21 0.47
N ARG A 62 -23.35 4.13 -0.70
CA ARG A 62 -24.58 3.36 -0.85
C ARG A 62 -24.36 1.85 -0.69
N LEU A 63 -23.25 1.33 -1.21
CA LEU A 63 -22.89 -0.08 -1.03
C LEU A 63 -22.67 -0.41 0.45
N ASP A 64 -21.99 0.43 1.19
CA ASP A 64 -21.75 0.28 2.62
C ASP A 64 -23.08 0.32 3.42
N GLN A 65 -23.96 1.25 3.07
CA GLN A 65 -25.29 1.32 3.68
C GLN A 65 -26.11 0.05 3.42
N LEU A 66 -26.10 -0.46 2.19
CA LEU A 66 -26.80 -1.70 1.83
C LEU A 66 -26.21 -2.91 2.54
N ASN A 67 -24.89 -2.99 2.69
CA ASN A 67 -24.20 -4.04 3.44
C ASN A 67 -24.61 -4.03 4.92
N LEU A 68 -24.71 -2.84 5.53
CA LEU A 68 -25.18 -2.70 6.90
C LEU A 68 -26.62 -3.20 7.04
N GLN A 69 -27.50 -2.79 6.12
CA GLN A 69 -28.91 -3.25 6.11
C GLN A 69 -29.00 -4.77 5.88
N LEU A 70 -28.18 -5.33 5.00
CA LEU A 70 -28.11 -6.78 4.77
C LEU A 70 -27.67 -7.52 6.03
N SER A 71 -26.65 -7.02 6.73
CA SER A 71 -26.18 -7.61 8.00
C SER A 71 -27.28 -7.61 9.06
N GLN A 72 -28.03 -6.51 9.17
CA GLN A 72 -29.18 -6.42 10.09
C GLN A 72 -30.31 -7.38 9.69
N ALA A 73 -30.63 -7.46 8.39
CA ALA A 73 -31.63 -8.38 7.89
C ALA A 73 -31.22 -9.84 8.09
N ALA A 74 -29.96 -10.18 7.87
CA ALA A 74 -29.40 -11.52 8.12
C ALA A 74 -29.52 -11.92 9.60
N ALA A 75 -29.25 -11.00 10.51
CA ALA A 75 -29.43 -11.24 11.94
C ALA A 75 -30.92 -11.49 12.29
N GLN A 76 -31.84 -10.69 11.72
CA GLN A 76 -33.31 -10.88 11.89
C GLN A 76 -33.75 -12.20 11.30
N THR A 77 -33.22 -12.59 10.15
CA THR A 77 -33.54 -13.89 9.51
C THR A 77 -33.06 -15.04 10.38
N ALA A 78 -31.82 -14.95 10.92
CA ALA A 78 -31.30 -15.99 11.81
C ALA A 78 -32.14 -16.16 13.07
N ASP A 79 -32.62 -15.08 13.70
CA ASP A 79 -33.51 -15.09 14.85
C ASP A 79 -34.86 -15.71 14.48
N ALA A 80 -35.51 -15.27 13.39
CA ALA A 80 -36.80 -15.79 12.95
C ALA A 80 -36.71 -17.28 12.58
N LEU A 81 -35.64 -17.72 11.92
CA LEU A 81 -35.41 -19.14 11.60
C LEU A 81 -35.13 -19.97 12.87
N SER A 82 -34.49 -19.42 13.87
CA SER A 82 -34.27 -20.09 15.15
C SER A 82 -35.59 -20.36 15.86
N ARG A 83 -36.50 -19.37 15.91
CA ARG A 83 -37.88 -19.53 16.44
C ARG A 83 -38.66 -20.54 15.63
N GLN A 84 -38.61 -20.50 14.31
CA GLN A 84 -39.27 -21.47 13.45
C GLN A 84 -38.75 -22.90 13.69
N ARG A 85 -37.40 -23.08 13.83
CA ARG A 85 -36.86 -24.41 14.13
C ARG A 85 -37.37 -24.93 15.48
N LEU A 86 -37.31 -24.06 16.51
CA LEU A 86 -37.79 -24.41 17.85
C LEU A 86 -39.28 -24.83 17.79
N ALA A 87 -40.14 -24.09 17.07
CA ALA A 87 -41.54 -24.44 16.89
C ALA A 87 -41.71 -25.81 16.21
N ARG A 88 -40.91 -26.12 15.19
CA ARG A 88 -40.94 -27.42 14.50
C ARG A 88 -40.42 -28.57 15.39
N GLU A 89 -39.39 -28.33 16.20
CA GLU A 89 -38.87 -29.31 17.15
C GLU A 89 -39.91 -29.67 18.22
N PHE A 90 -40.64 -28.67 18.73
CA PHE A 90 -41.77 -28.92 19.66
C PHE A 90 -42.83 -29.76 19.00
N ALA A 91 -43.22 -29.44 17.77
CA ALA A 91 -44.22 -30.24 17.04
C ALA A 91 -43.76 -31.69 16.76
N ALA A 92 -42.46 -31.87 16.42
CA ALA A 92 -41.89 -33.18 16.12
C ALA A 92 -41.66 -34.05 17.39
N SER A 93 -41.36 -33.42 18.53
CA SER A 93 -41.09 -34.11 19.79
C SER A 93 -42.35 -34.49 20.59
N GLY A 94 -43.54 -34.16 20.05
CA GLY A 94 -44.82 -34.39 20.76
C GLY A 94 -44.98 -33.53 22.01
N ARG A 95 -44.15 -32.52 22.19
CA ARG A 95 -44.32 -31.54 23.27
C ARG A 95 -45.52 -30.65 22.95
N PRO A 96 -46.27 -30.27 23.98
CA PRO A 96 -47.40 -29.39 23.77
C PRO A 96 -46.95 -28.03 23.25
N PRO A 97 -47.44 -27.52 22.10
CA PRO A 97 -47.03 -26.27 21.49
C PRO A 97 -47.25 -25.05 22.37
N ASP A 98 -48.09 -25.18 23.36
CA ASP A 98 -48.43 -24.14 24.34
C ASP A 98 -47.31 -23.82 25.32
N ALA A 99 -46.21 -24.59 25.32
CA ALA A 99 -44.98 -24.31 26.09
C ALA A 99 -43.96 -23.49 25.30
N LEU A 100 -44.23 -23.12 24.05
CA LEU A 100 -43.36 -22.23 23.28
C LEU A 100 -43.38 -20.81 23.83
N PRO A 101 -42.24 -20.12 23.92
CA PRO A 101 -42.17 -18.75 24.43
C PRO A 101 -43.09 -17.77 23.72
N GLU A 102 -43.20 -17.88 22.40
CA GLU A 102 -44.04 -17.04 21.56
C GLU A 102 -45.53 -17.29 21.81
N VAL A 103 -45.93 -18.54 22.07
CA VAL A 103 -47.28 -18.91 22.42
C VAL A 103 -47.63 -18.42 23.82
N LEU A 104 -46.71 -18.58 24.77
CA LEU A 104 -46.82 -18.06 26.14
C LEU A 104 -46.92 -16.54 26.19
N ALA A 105 -46.25 -15.84 25.27
CA ALA A 105 -46.29 -14.39 25.18
C ALA A 105 -47.60 -13.84 24.60
N SER A 106 -48.48 -14.72 24.01
CA SER A 106 -49.80 -14.28 23.50
C SER A 106 -50.77 -14.01 24.66
N PRO A 107 -51.26 -12.75 24.81
CA PRO A 107 -52.22 -12.41 25.86
C PRO A 107 -53.56 -13.22 25.73
N LEU A 108 -53.96 -13.53 24.47
CA LEU A 108 -55.17 -14.28 24.19
C LEU A 108 -55.03 -15.74 24.63
N VAL A 109 -53.85 -16.35 24.32
CA VAL A 109 -53.55 -17.72 24.81
C VAL A 109 -53.57 -17.77 26.33
N SER A 110 -52.94 -16.80 27.00
CA SER A 110 -52.93 -16.71 28.46
C SER A 110 -54.33 -16.56 29.06
N SER A 111 -55.19 -15.73 28.46
CA SER A 111 -56.61 -15.58 28.83
C SER A 111 -57.38 -16.87 28.65
N LEU A 112 -57.29 -17.50 27.46
CA LEU A 112 -57.98 -18.75 27.15
C LEU A 112 -57.55 -19.89 28.08
N LYS A 113 -56.26 -19.99 28.43
CA LYS A 113 -55.74 -20.95 29.41
C LYS A 113 -56.36 -20.71 30.81
N GLY A 114 -56.44 -19.43 31.21
CA GLY A 114 -57.11 -19.08 32.48
C GLY A 114 -58.57 -19.41 32.52
N ASP A 115 -59.28 -19.17 31.39
CA ASP A 115 -60.70 -19.52 31.26
C ASP A 115 -60.88 -21.05 31.29
N LEU A 116 -60.04 -21.78 30.57
CA LEU A 116 -60.06 -23.25 30.55
C LEU A 116 -59.82 -23.82 31.94
N ALA A 117 -58.81 -23.32 32.67
CA ALA A 117 -58.54 -23.78 34.05
C ALA A 117 -59.72 -23.53 34.99
N ARG A 118 -60.45 -22.41 34.84
CA ARG A 118 -61.65 -22.12 35.58
C ARG A 118 -62.81 -23.09 35.24
N LEU A 119 -63.00 -23.38 33.95
CA LEU A 119 -63.97 -24.29 33.48
C LEU A 119 -63.70 -25.75 33.86
N ASP A 120 -62.44 -26.18 33.77
CA ASP A 120 -62.02 -27.51 34.25
C ASP A 120 -62.23 -27.69 35.74
N GLY A 121 -61.92 -26.63 36.57
CA GLY A 121 -62.29 -26.66 37.99
C GLY A 121 -63.82 -26.76 38.25
N ARG A 122 -64.60 -26.03 37.49
CA ARG A 122 -66.07 -26.10 37.57
C ARG A 122 -66.57 -27.47 37.12
N LEU A 123 -65.99 -28.03 36.08
CA LEU A 123 -66.35 -29.41 35.61
C LEU A 123 -66.05 -30.45 36.69
N GLN A 124 -64.92 -30.35 37.35
CA GLN A 124 -64.50 -31.23 38.44
C GLN A 124 -65.47 -31.16 39.64
N ASP A 125 -65.89 -29.92 40.01
CA ASP A 125 -66.91 -29.74 41.06
C ASP A 125 -68.23 -30.29 40.71
N LEU A 126 -68.74 -30.00 39.47
CA LEU A 126 -70.04 -30.58 38.98
C LEU A 126 -69.92 -32.06 38.86
N ALA A 127 -68.85 -32.67 38.37
CA ALA A 127 -68.68 -34.11 38.24
C ALA A 127 -68.66 -34.82 39.60
N SER A 128 -68.16 -34.16 40.68
CA SER A 128 -68.16 -34.69 42.03
C SER A 128 -69.56 -34.70 42.66
N ARG A 129 -70.49 -33.85 42.21
CA ARG A 129 -71.84 -33.68 42.80
C ARG A 129 -72.98 -34.26 41.98
N LEU A 130 -72.76 -34.35 40.64
CA LEU A 130 -73.80 -34.71 39.68
C LEU A 130 -73.41 -35.98 38.90
N GLY A 131 -74.37 -36.79 38.49
CA GLY A 131 -74.12 -37.93 37.63
C GLY A 131 -73.69 -37.53 36.20
N HIS A 132 -72.95 -38.40 35.49
CA HIS A 132 -72.38 -38.14 34.18
C HIS A 132 -73.34 -37.70 33.08
N GLY A 133 -74.62 -38.00 33.25
CA GLY A 133 -75.71 -37.62 32.31
C GLY A 133 -76.39 -36.27 32.62
N HIS A 134 -75.99 -35.57 33.63
CA HIS A 134 -76.62 -34.31 34.04
C HIS A 134 -76.48 -33.19 33.03
N PRO A 135 -77.55 -32.50 32.62
CA PRO A 135 -77.49 -31.45 31.57
C PRO A 135 -76.50 -30.32 31.88
N GLN A 136 -76.35 -29.94 33.14
CA GLN A 136 -75.38 -28.87 33.53
C GLN A 136 -73.97 -29.35 33.37
N LEU A 137 -73.66 -30.59 33.59
CA LEU A 137 -72.28 -31.11 33.37
C LEU A 137 -71.95 -31.16 31.85
N GLN A 138 -72.95 -31.60 31.04
CA GLN A 138 -72.79 -31.61 29.58
C GLN A 138 -72.61 -30.18 29.01
N ALA A 139 -73.39 -29.22 29.50
CA ALA A 139 -73.27 -27.84 29.08
C ALA A 139 -71.89 -27.27 29.43
N ALA A 140 -71.40 -27.50 30.67
CA ALA A 140 -70.04 -27.04 31.09
C ALA A 140 -68.95 -27.76 30.31
N ALA A 141 -69.09 -29.03 29.96
CA ALA A 141 -68.19 -29.79 29.10
C ALA A 141 -68.14 -29.20 27.68
N ALA A 142 -69.28 -28.89 27.09
CA ALA A 142 -69.35 -28.25 25.78
C ALA A 142 -68.69 -26.85 25.77
N GLU A 143 -68.89 -26.09 26.86
CA GLU A 143 -68.25 -24.79 27.02
C GLU A 143 -66.69 -24.93 27.12
N ALA A 144 -66.21 -25.88 27.91
CA ALA A 144 -64.77 -26.15 28.02
C ALA A 144 -64.15 -26.61 26.68
N ASP A 145 -64.85 -27.46 25.95
CA ASP A 145 -64.44 -27.94 24.61
C ASP A 145 -64.44 -26.80 23.59
N SER A 146 -65.38 -25.89 23.66
CA SER A 146 -65.37 -24.67 22.83
C SER A 146 -64.15 -23.79 23.13
N VAL A 147 -63.76 -23.61 24.42
CA VAL A 147 -62.62 -22.85 24.79
C VAL A 147 -61.34 -23.58 24.40
N ARG A 148 -61.25 -24.91 24.52
CA ARG A 148 -60.08 -25.69 24.00
C ARG A 148 -59.93 -25.53 22.51
N GLN A 149 -60.98 -25.61 21.74
CA GLN A 149 -60.94 -25.41 20.28
C GLN A 149 -60.43 -23.99 19.93
N ARG A 150 -60.88 -22.97 20.62
CA ARG A 150 -60.39 -21.58 20.44
C ARG A 150 -58.90 -21.46 20.80
N LEU A 151 -58.47 -22.10 21.89
CA LEU A 151 -57.08 -22.13 22.32
C LEU A 151 -56.20 -22.77 21.24
N ASP A 152 -56.62 -23.95 20.74
CA ASP A 152 -55.90 -24.64 19.66
C ASP A 152 -55.82 -23.80 18.38
N GLN A 153 -56.92 -23.13 17.98
CA GLN A 153 -56.92 -22.23 16.83
C GLN A 153 -55.97 -21.06 17.00
N GLU A 154 -55.93 -20.48 18.21
CA GLU A 154 -54.99 -19.38 18.50
C GLU A 154 -53.55 -19.84 18.48
N ILE A 155 -53.24 -20.99 19.10
CA ILE A 155 -51.89 -21.60 19.01
C ILE A 155 -51.47 -21.81 17.56
N GLN A 156 -52.37 -22.37 16.71
CA GLN A 156 -52.08 -22.54 15.29
C GLN A 156 -51.88 -21.21 14.56
N THR A 157 -52.56 -20.16 14.99
CA THR A 157 -52.41 -18.83 14.44
C THR A 157 -51.04 -18.25 14.80
N VAL A 158 -50.59 -18.39 16.04
CA VAL A 158 -49.24 -17.99 16.48
C VAL A 158 -48.15 -18.76 15.73
N LEU A 159 -48.29 -20.11 15.59
CA LEU A 159 -47.34 -20.93 14.86
C LEU A 159 -47.25 -20.53 13.37
N ARG A 160 -48.38 -20.25 12.71
CA ARG A 160 -48.38 -19.70 11.34
C ARG A 160 -47.74 -18.33 11.27
N GLY A 161 -47.91 -17.50 12.32
CA GLY A 161 -47.24 -16.20 12.45
C GLY A 161 -45.73 -16.34 12.49
N ILE A 162 -45.19 -17.29 13.26
CA ILE A 162 -43.73 -17.58 13.31
C ILE A 162 -43.24 -18.01 11.92
N GLU A 163 -43.93 -18.88 11.24
CA GLU A 163 -43.56 -19.35 9.89
C GLU A 163 -43.57 -18.20 8.87
N THR A 164 -44.62 -17.40 8.88
CA THR A 164 -44.74 -16.23 7.99
C THR A 164 -43.65 -15.19 8.28
N SER A 165 -43.36 -14.94 9.55
CA SER A 165 -42.28 -14.04 9.98
C SER A 165 -40.92 -14.51 9.43
N ALA A 166 -40.60 -15.79 9.52
CA ALA A 166 -39.37 -16.35 8.97
C ALA A 166 -39.32 -16.22 7.44
N GLN A 167 -40.40 -16.47 6.74
CA GLN A 167 -40.47 -16.31 5.28
C GLN A 167 -40.29 -14.83 4.86
N VAL A 168 -40.92 -13.91 5.56
CA VAL A 168 -40.78 -12.46 5.30
C VAL A 168 -39.33 -11.99 5.52
N ALA A 169 -38.73 -12.42 6.65
CA ALA A 169 -37.31 -12.10 6.94
C ALA A 169 -36.35 -12.62 5.84
N GLN A 170 -36.53 -13.87 5.43
CA GLN A 170 -35.77 -14.48 4.33
C GLN A 170 -35.93 -13.74 3.00
N ARG A 171 -37.15 -13.36 2.64
CA ARG A 171 -37.40 -12.60 1.41
C ARG A 171 -36.72 -11.24 1.46
N ARG A 172 -36.80 -10.55 2.59
CA ARG A 172 -36.15 -9.25 2.79
C ARG A 172 -34.61 -9.36 2.69
N GLU A 173 -34.04 -10.38 3.30
CA GLU A 173 -32.61 -10.65 3.19
C GLU A 173 -32.21 -10.95 1.73
N ALA A 174 -32.96 -11.80 1.03
CA ALA A 174 -32.70 -12.12 -0.37
C ALA A 174 -32.79 -10.88 -1.27
N GLU A 175 -33.79 -10.02 -1.04
CA GLU A 175 -33.91 -8.74 -1.76
C GLU A 175 -32.73 -7.80 -1.52
N LEU A 176 -32.34 -7.61 -0.26
CA LEU A 176 -31.16 -6.79 0.08
C LEU A 176 -29.88 -7.37 -0.49
N ARG A 177 -29.73 -8.71 -0.50
CA ARG A 177 -28.58 -9.38 -1.13
C ARG A 177 -28.54 -9.11 -2.64
N ALA A 178 -29.67 -9.13 -3.30
CA ALA A 178 -29.78 -8.78 -4.72
C ALA A 178 -29.44 -7.30 -4.96
N GLN A 179 -29.89 -6.39 -4.10
CA GLN A 179 -29.57 -4.96 -4.19
C GLN A 179 -28.06 -4.70 -3.97
N VAL A 180 -27.44 -5.38 -3.00
CA VAL A 180 -25.98 -5.32 -2.78
C VAL A 180 -25.24 -5.79 -4.02
N ALA A 181 -25.65 -6.92 -4.61
CA ALA A 181 -25.02 -7.44 -5.82
C ALA A 181 -25.16 -6.45 -6.99
N ALA A 182 -26.33 -5.90 -7.21
CA ALA A 182 -26.58 -4.89 -8.25
C ALA A 182 -25.74 -3.61 -8.03
N GLN A 183 -25.69 -3.12 -6.79
CA GLN A 183 -24.88 -1.94 -6.45
C GLN A 183 -23.39 -2.20 -6.62
N LYS A 184 -22.91 -3.39 -6.25
CA LYS A 184 -21.52 -3.81 -6.47
C LYS A 184 -21.15 -3.77 -7.96
N GLU A 185 -22.04 -4.23 -8.83
CA GLU A 185 -21.86 -4.15 -10.28
C GLU A 185 -21.78 -2.71 -10.78
N VAL A 186 -22.58 -1.80 -10.22
CA VAL A 186 -22.52 -0.38 -10.54
C VAL A 186 -21.15 0.21 -10.15
N VAL A 187 -20.70 -0.06 -8.92
CA VAL A 187 -19.42 0.41 -8.42
C VAL A 187 -18.25 -0.15 -9.25
N LEU A 188 -18.29 -1.44 -9.61
CA LEU A 188 -17.25 -2.05 -10.45
C LEU A 188 -17.20 -1.42 -11.84
N ARG A 189 -18.35 -1.15 -12.47
CA ARG A 189 -18.40 -0.44 -13.76
C ARG A 189 -17.84 0.97 -13.67
N LEU A 190 -18.18 1.71 -12.62
CA LEU A 190 -17.63 3.05 -12.40
C LEU A 190 -16.11 3.00 -12.21
N LYS A 191 -15.62 2.02 -11.44
CA LYS A 191 -14.18 1.81 -11.22
C LYS A 191 -13.46 1.48 -12.53
N ASN A 192 -13.98 0.57 -13.32
CA ASN A 192 -13.41 0.23 -14.63
C ASN A 192 -13.36 1.46 -15.54
N THR A 193 -14.46 2.24 -15.59
CA THR A 193 -14.50 3.49 -16.36
C THR A 193 -13.45 4.49 -15.90
N ARG A 194 -13.22 4.60 -14.58
CA ARG A 194 -12.17 5.45 -14.02
C ARG A 194 -10.77 4.97 -14.42
N ASP A 195 -10.55 3.67 -14.33
CA ASP A 195 -9.24 3.08 -14.64
C ASP A 195 -8.90 3.23 -16.14
N GLU A 196 -9.89 3.05 -17.02
CA GLU A 196 -9.75 3.33 -18.46
C GLU A 196 -9.49 4.82 -18.74
N LEU A 197 -10.23 5.71 -18.07
CA LEU A 197 -10.00 7.15 -18.18
C LEU A 197 -8.58 7.52 -17.74
N ALA A 198 -8.13 6.99 -16.61
CA ALA A 198 -6.79 7.22 -16.10
C ALA A 198 -5.69 6.66 -17.04
N ALA A 199 -5.96 5.57 -17.75
CA ALA A 199 -5.06 5.03 -18.76
C ALA A 199 -4.95 5.98 -19.97
N LEU A 200 -6.09 6.46 -20.49
CA LEU A 200 -6.13 7.42 -21.60
C LEU A 200 -5.51 8.78 -21.23
N MET A 201 -5.72 9.23 -20.00
CA MET A 201 -5.06 10.46 -19.51
C MET A 201 -3.53 10.30 -19.48
N ARG A 202 -3.03 9.15 -19.00
CA ARG A 202 -1.58 8.86 -19.00
C ARG A 202 -1.03 8.74 -20.43
N GLU A 203 -1.78 8.13 -21.36
CA GLU A 203 -1.39 8.05 -22.78
C GLU A 203 -1.25 9.46 -23.37
N ALA A 204 -2.24 10.32 -23.18
CA ALA A 204 -2.21 11.70 -23.65
C ALA A 204 -1.10 12.53 -22.98
N GLU A 205 -0.90 12.38 -21.68
CA GLU A 205 0.17 13.06 -20.95
C GLU A 205 1.57 12.61 -21.41
N ASN A 206 1.76 11.32 -21.61
CA ASN A 206 3.03 10.78 -22.11
C ASN A 206 3.32 11.25 -23.55
N ALA A 207 2.32 11.25 -24.42
CA ALA A 207 2.44 11.79 -25.77
C ALA A 207 2.80 13.28 -25.74
N GLN A 208 2.14 14.06 -24.88
CA GLN A 208 2.42 15.48 -24.70
C GLN A 208 3.84 15.70 -24.19
N LYS A 209 4.29 14.98 -23.15
CA LYS A 209 5.66 15.07 -22.63
C LYS A 209 6.71 14.71 -23.68
N ALA A 210 6.46 13.66 -24.47
CA ALA A 210 7.35 13.27 -25.56
C ALA A 210 7.46 14.37 -26.62
N PHE A 211 6.33 14.98 -26.99
CA PHE A 211 6.28 16.12 -27.90
C PHE A 211 7.03 17.32 -27.35
N ASP A 212 6.81 17.70 -26.09
CA ASP A 212 7.42 18.87 -25.47
C ASP A 212 8.94 18.71 -25.37
N VAL A 213 9.42 17.55 -24.90
CA VAL A 213 10.86 17.25 -24.81
C VAL A 213 11.51 17.26 -26.21
N THR A 214 10.84 16.67 -27.20
CA THR A 214 11.36 16.62 -28.57
C THR A 214 11.38 18.02 -29.21
N THR A 215 10.34 18.81 -28.97
CA THR A 215 10.25 20.19 -29.44
C THR A 215 11.32 21.07 -28.80
N GLN A 216 11.56 20.92 -27.50
CA GLN A 216 12.63 21.62 -26.81
C GLN A 216 14.01 21.26 -27.39
N ARG A 217 14.27 19.97 -27.65
CA ARG A 217 15.50 19.50 -28.28
C ARG A 217 15.65 20.03 -29.69
N PHE A 218 14.57 20.01 -30.48
CA PHE A 218 14.54 20.58 -31.84
C PHE A 218 14.91 22.06 -31.80
N THR A 219 14.30 22.85 -30.91
CA THR A 219 14.58 24.28 -30.78
C THR A 219 16.03 24.52 -30.41
N GLN A 220 16.56 23.77 -29.42
CA GLN A 220 17.97 23.88 -29.02
C GLN A 220 18.92 23.55 -30.18
N THR A 221 18.69 22.42 -30.87
CA THR A 221 19.53 22.00 -32.01
C THR A 221 19.42 22.95 -33.20
N SER A 222 18.25 23.51 -33.45
CA SER A 222 18.06 24.50 -34.53
C SER A 222 18.79 25.81 -34.22
N LEU A 223 18.79 26.26 -32.96
CA LEU A 223 19.57 27.43 -32.54
C LEU A 223 21.08 27.17 -32.61
N GLU A 224 21.55 25.99 -32.21
CA GLU A 224 22.94 25.58 -32.32
C GLU A 224 23.40 25.52 -33.78
N SER A 225 22.55 25.03 -34.69
CA SER A 225 22.84 25.00 -36.12
C SER A 225 22.95 26.39 -36.75
N GLN A 226 22.20 27.37 -36.25
CA GLN A 226 22.26 28.77 -36.69
C GLN A 226 23.42 29.53 -36.05
N ALA A 227 23.74 29.23 -34.77
CA ALA A 227 24.85 29.88 -34.08
C ALA A 227 26.24 29.51 -34.65
N THR A 228 26.33 28.37 -35.33
CA THR A 228 27.59 27.91 -35.96
C THR A 228 27.98 28.75 -37.19
N GLN A 229 27.07 29.54 -37.75
CA GLN A 229 27.38 30.40 -38.89
C GLN A 229 28.17 31.65 -38.55
N THR A 230 28.35 32.05 -37.29
CA THR A 230 28.88 33.36 -36.94
C THR A 230 30.19 33.37 -36.16
N ASN A 231 30.72 32.22 -35.70
CA ASN A 231 31.84 32.26 -34.77
C ASN A 231 33.05 31.39 -35.13
N VAL A 232 33.60 31.61 -36.31
CA VAL A 232 35.01 31.22 -36.54
C VAL A 232 35.85 32.50 -36.55
N ALA A 233 36.03 33.14 -35.45
CA ALA A 233 37.08 34.12 -35.26
C ALA A 233 38.28 33.39 -34.62
N VAL A 234 39.34 33.24 -35.38
CA VAL A 234 40.61 32.80 -34.82
C VAL A 234 41.15 33.96 -33.95
N LEU A 235 40.82 33.91 -32.67
CA LEU A 235 41.11 35.01 -31.76
C LEU A 235 42.50 34.96 -31.15
N ASN A 236 43.14 33.79 -31.01
CA ASN A 236 44.53 33.69 -30.57
C ASN A 236 45.15 32.35 -30.98
N PRO A 237 46.41 32.30 -31.41
CA PRO A 237 47.15 31.04 -31.54
C PRO A 237 47.28 30.40 -30.13
N ALA A 238 47.22 29.09 -30.11
CA ALA A 238 47.42 28.35 -28.87
C ALA A 238 48.76 28.75 -28.26
N VAL A 239 48.77 29.35 -27.09
CA VAL A 239 49.97 29.62 -26.31
C VAL A 239 50.31 28.34 -25.59
N GLU A 240 51.58 27.92 -25.70
CA GLU A 240 52.07 26.77 -24.95
C GLU A 240 51.78 26.98 -23.46
N PRO A 241 51.21 26.03 -22.80
CA PRO A 241 50.94 26.16 -21.36
C PRO A 241 52.29 26.31 -20.63
N ILE A 242 52.43 27.38 -19.85
CA ILE A 242 53.62 27.74 -19.10
C ILE A 242 53.92 26.69 -18.00
N GLU A 243 52.93 25.98 -17.58
CA GLU A 243 53.06 24.92 -16.59
C GLU A 243 52.44 23.60 -17.08
N PRO A 244 53.13 22.46 -16.90
CA PRO A 244 52.57 21.16 -17.24
C PRO A 244 51.43 20.81 -16.31
N SER A 245 50.28 20.42 -16.87
CA SER A 245 49.08 20.04 -16.09
C SER A 245 49.24 18.71 -15.34
N PHE A 246 50.26 17.93 -15.74
CA PHE A 246 50.61 16.65 -15.11
C PHE A 246 52.10 16.32 -15.32
N PRO A 247 52.84 15.77 -14.32
CA PRO A 247 52.39 15.40 -12.96
C PRO A 247 52.32 16.61 -12.00
N ARG A 248 51.32 16.64 -11.13
CA ARG A 248 51.19 17.66 -10.06
C ARG A 248 52.23 17.41 -8.98
N TRP A 249 53.43 17.99 -9.16
CA TRP A 249 54.59 17.81 -8.29
C TRP A 249 54.29 17.99 -6.79
N PRO A 250 53.55 19.02 -6.33
CA PRO A 250 53.34 19.20 -4.90
C PRO A 250 52.39 18.11 -4.30
N LEU A 251 51.39 17.69 -5.07
CA LEU A 251 50.48 16.65 -4.63
C LEU A 251 51.16 15.28 -4.57
N ASN A 252 51.94 14.94 -5.62
CA ASN A 252 52.68 13.68 -5.67
C ASN A 252 53.75 13.61 -4.59
N LEU A 253 54.44 14.74 -4.31
CA LEU A 253 55.44 14.83 -3.24
C LEU A 253 54.77 14.66 -1.86
N ALA A 254 53.62 15.30 -1.63
CA ALA A 254 52.90 15.17 -0.38
C ALA A 254 52.45 13.71 -0.17
N LEU A 255 51.88 13.09 -1.22
CA LEU A 255 51.43 11.70 -1.16
C LEU A 255 52.63 10.75 -0.93
N ALA A 256 53.73 10.96 -1.65
CA ALA A 256 54.95 10.17 -1.47
C ALA A 256 55.53 10.31 -0.06
N THR A 257 55.48 11.50 0.50
CA THR A 257 55.98 11.76 1.88
C THR A 257 55.10 11.05 2.90
N VAL A 258 53.77 11.14 2.75
CA VAL A 258 52.84 10.47 3.66
C VAL A 258 52.97 8.94 3.56
N LEU A 259 53.02 8.40 2.33
CA LEU A 259 53.18 6.96 2.14
C LEU A 259 54.58 6.50 2.62
N GLY A 260 55.64 7.27 2.32
CA GLY A 260 56.98 6.95 2.74
C GLY A 260 57.13 6.96 4.26
N THR A 261 56.56 7.93 4.95
CA THR A 261 56.56 7.96 6.43
C THR A 261 55.76 6.83 7.03
N MET A 262 54.62 6.49 6.45
CA MET A 262 53.78 5.38 6.93
C MET A 262 54.50 4.03 6.77
N ILE A 263 55.11 3.81 5.61
CA ILE A 263 55.91 2.60 5.36
C ILE A 263 57.15 2.58 6.25
N GLY A 264 57.82 3.75 6.41
CA GLY A 264 58.99 3.87 7.29
C GLY A 264 58.69 3.54 8.75
N ILE A 265 57.58 4.07 9.27
CA ILE A 265 57.13 3.77 10.64
C ILE A 265 56.74 2.27 10.77
N GLY A 266 56.00 1.76 9.79
CA GLY A 266 55.61 0.35 9.76
C GLY A 266 56.81 -0.58 9.73
N LEU A 267 57.84 -0.24 8.90
CA LEU A 267 59.07 -1.04 8.81
C LEU A 267 59.91 -0.93 10.08
N ALA A 268 59.99 0.27 10.68
CA ALA A 268 60.70 0.49 11.94
C ALA A 268 60.08 -0.34 13.08
N LEU A 269 58.75 -0.32 13.18
CA LEU A 269 58.03 -1.14 14.16
C LEU A 269 58.19 -2.64 13.90
N ALA A 270 58.14 -3.05 12.66
CA ALA A 270 58.37 -4.46 12.29
C ALA A 270 59.80 -4.90 12.63
N LEU A 271 60.80 -4.09 12.35
CA LEU A 271 62.19 -4.37 12.72
C LEU A 271 62.42 -4.35 14.23
N GLU A 272 61.73 -3.45 14.97
CA GLU A 272 61.77 -3.42 16.43
C GLU A 272 61.19 -4.71 17.08
N VAL A 273 60.13 -5.23 16.51
CA VAL A 273 59.51 -6.51 16.96
C VAL A 273 60.38 -7.71 16.60
N LEU A 274 61.09 -7.66 15.47
CA LEU A 274 61.94 -8.74 14.98
C LEU A 274 63.37 -8.75 15.57
N ASP A 275 63.83 -7.63 16.23
CA ASP A 275 65.15 -7.56 16.83
C ASP A 275 65.11 -7.80 18.35
N PRO A 276 65.40 -9.02 18.79
CA PRO A 276 65.32 -9.41 20.21
C PRO A 276 66.51 -8.92 21.03
N ARG A 277 67.10 -7.75 20.71
CA ARG A 277 68.26 -7.23 21.47
C ARG A 277 67.83 -6.65 22.81
N ILE A 278 68.41 -7.16 23.83
CA ILE A 278 68.27 -6.72 25.21
C ILE A 278 68.85 -5.33 25.36
N ARG A 279 68.02 -4.31 25.65
CA ARG A 279 68.45 -2.90 25.72
C ARG A 279 68.45 -2.34 27.16
N MET A 280 67.73 -2.95 28.08
CA MET A 280 67.65 -2.49 29.45
C MET A 280 67.73 -3.64 30.47
N ALA A 281 68.16 -3.34 31.70
CA ALA A 281 68.28 -4.30 32.77
C ALA A 281 66.97 -5.08 33.13
N PRO A 282 65.74 -4.51 33.04
CA PRO A 282 64.52 -5.25 33.24
C PRO A 282 64.21 -6.31 32.17
N ASP A 283 64.72 -6.14 30.94
CA ASP A 283 64.49 -7.09 29.84
C ASP A 283 65.18 -8.44 30.08
N ILE A 284 66.34 -8.41 30.78
CA ILE A 284 67.06 -9.62 31.16
C ILE A 284 66.29 -10.41 32.22
N ALA A 285 65.70 -9.70 33.18
CA ALA A 285 64.91 -10.33 34.23
C ALA A 285 63.63 -11.00 33.71
N ALA A 286 63.02 -10.42 32.64
CA ALA A 286 61.81 -10.94 32.03
C ALA A 286 62.06 -12.14 31.12
N GLN A 287 63.21 -12.22 30.42
CA GLN A 287 63.50 -13.30 29.48
C GLN A 287 64.27 -14.49 30.10
N VAL A 288 65.11 -14.26 31.13
CA VAL A 288 65.96 -15.32 31.68
C VAL A 288 65.57 -15.67 33.09
N GLY A 289 64.63 -14.95 33.73
CA GLY A 289 64.12 -15.27 35.09
C GLY A 289 65.11 -15.10 36.21
N VAL A 290 66.24 -14.42 35.99
CA VAL A 290 67.31 -14.25 37.01
C VAL A 290 67.43 -12.76 37.41
N PRO A 291 67.48 -12.41 38.71
CA PRO A 291 67.58 -11.01 39.11
C PRO A 291 68.95 -10.40 38.72
N VAL A 292 68.92 -9.20 38.11
CA VAL A 292 70.10 -8.45 37.75
C VAL A 292 70.75 -7.89 39.02
N LEU A 293 71.92 -8.36 39.34
CA LEU A 293 72.61 -7.99 40.61
C LEU A 293 73.44 -6.70 40.46
N ALA A 294 73.85 -6.28 39.29
CA ALA A 294 74.53 -5.02 39.05
C ALA A 294 74.55 -4.65 37.58
N SER A 295 74.47 -3.34 37.22
CA SER A 295 74.67 -2.81 35.88
C SER A 295 75.88 -1.88 35.87
N LEU A 296 76.87 -2.16 35.03
CA LEU A 296 78.06 -1.32 34.86
C LEU A 296 77.78 -0.33 33.73
N PRO A 297 77.90 0.99 33.94
CA PRO A 297 77.77 1.99 32.89
C PRO A 297 78.99 1.95 31.94
N ARG A 298 78.66 1.92 30.61
CA ARG A 298 79.75 1.99 29.58
C ARG A 298 80.35 3.38 29.52
N ALA A 299 81.64 3.47 29.73
CA ALA A 299 82.37 4.75 29.60
C ALA A 299 82.15 5.30 28.18
N ARG A 300 81.62 6.54 28.04
CA ARG A 300 81.57 7.28 26.77
C ARG A 300 82.96 7.77 26.44
N LEU A 301 83.57 7.16 25.44
CA LEU A 301 84.71 7.76 24.73
C LEU A 301 84.22 8.99 23.98
N ALA A 302 84.85 10.14 24.24
CA ALA A 302 84.53 11.43 23.64
C ALA A 302 84.74 11.35 22.10
N ALA A 303 83.65 11.73 21.35
CA ALA A 303 83.74 11.83 19.90
C ALA A 303 84.62 13.01 19.45
N PRO A 304 85.46 12.89 18.42
CA PRO A 304 86.25 13.97 17.89
C PRO A 304 85.39 15.07 17.22
N PRO A 305 85.85 16.32 17.24
CA PRO A 305 85.04 17.44 16.71
C PRO A 305 84.84 17.32 15.19
N ARG A 306 83.58 17.44 14.75
CA ARG A 306 83.20 17.53 13.34
C ARG A 306 83.72 18.84 12.76
N ARG A 307 84.59 18.78 11.77
CA ARG A 307 85.00 19.95 10.95
C ARG A 307 83.78 20.41 10.11
N ALA A 308 83.37 21.67 10.26
CA ALA A 308 82.34 22.32 9.43
C ALA A 308 82.93 22.57 8.03
N LEU A 309 82.26 22.09 6.99
CA LEU A 309 82.56 22.46 5.60
C LEU A 309 81.96 23.84 5.30
N PRO A 310 82.64 24.74 4.63
CA PRO A 310 82.09 26.03 4.28
C PRO A 310 81.13 25.95 3.10
N TRP A 311 80.02 26.65 3.22
CA TRP A 311 79.05 26.84 2.17
C TRP A 311 79.61 27.63 0.99
N ARG A 312 79.67 27.01 -0.18
CA ARG A 312 79.90 27.76 -1.42
C ARG A 312 78.64 28.53 -1.79
N ARG A 313 78.76 29.86 -1.82
CA ARG A 313 77.75 30.72 -2.47
C ARG A 313 77.87 30.52 -3.97
N ALA A 314 76.71 30.25 -4.63
CA ALA A 314 76.60 30.33 -6.07
C ALA A 314 76.47 31.79 -6.52
N PRO A 315 77.02 32.19 -7.67
CA PRO A 315 76.88 33.54 -8.17
C PRO A 315 75.57 33.78 -8.83
N SER A 316 74.98 34.96 -8.65
CA SER A 316 73.89 35.57 -9.35
C SER A 316 74.29 35.91 -10.79
N THR A 317 73.60 35.46 -11.81
CA THR A 317 73.21 36.15 -13.06
C THR A 317 71.93 35.57 -13.56
#